data_89aaf5cbe201b5e7fb11cfcc1b8f8ab4
#
_entry.id   89aaf5cbe201b5e7fb11cfcc1b8f8ab4
#
_cell.length_a   1.000
_cell.length_b   1.000
_cell.length_c   1.000
_cell.angle_alpha   90.00
_cell.angle_beta   90.00
_cell.angle_gamma   90.00
#
_symmetry.space_group_name_H-M   'P 1'
#
loop_
_entity.id
_entity.type
_entity.pdbx_description
1 polymer ?
#
loop_
_entity_poly.entity_id
_entity_poly.type
_entity_poly.pdbx_seq_one_letter_code
_entity_poly.pdbx_strand_id
1 'polypeptide(L)'
;MLQSFKLAIKSIIANKMRSFLTMLGLIIGVAAVVILVSVMIGYLNNMVKSFMDMGANTISVSLVNTPARQASIDQMYDFFNENRNVFSEMSPQVGVSGTIKVGTTKSTSTTVSGVSEYYSKMKNYKLEKGRNLSYADMISRQKVVVIGYYVALKLFGSPKEALGQIIKINGSAFTVVGVVERQDKKQLSARGSDDFAFMPYSTAGQLNGTSVPDTYTFATVNTQVSDKAVTLLKDFLKTIYTQKETYFVQSMSQMLAEFNMQIATMSTIIGAIASISLLVAGVGVMNIMLVSVTERTREIGIRKALGARKGVILQQFVIEALVTSTLGGSLGIVLGCIASPTIGRFMNISSPANLTAVLISFSVSVAIGLIFGYMPAMRAASLNPIDALRSE
;
A
#
# COMPACT_ATOMS: atom_id res chain seq x y z
N MET A 1 -11.65 21.04 -39.49
CA MET A 1 -11.66 20.48 -38.13
C MET A 1 -12.89 20.89 -37.31
N LEU A 2 -13.21 22.18 -37.14
CA LEU A 2 -14.37 22.61 -36.30
C LEU A 2 -15.71 22.10 -36.83
N GLN A 3 -15.91 22.03 -38.14
CA GLN A 3 -17.13 21.44 -38.75
C GLN A 3 -17.23 19.93 -38.49
N SER A 4 -16.11 19.18 -38.61
CA SER A 4 -16.09 17.75 -38.37
C SER A 4 -16.41 17.43 -36.91
N PHE A 5 -15.91 18.23 -35.93
CA PHE A 5 -16.25 18.12 -34.52
C PHE A 5 -17.75 18.37 -34.24
N LYS A 6 -18.31 19.41 -34.86
CA LYS A 6 -19.75 19.72 -34.73
C LYS A 6 -20.65 18.61 -35.30
N LEU A 7 -20.21 18.01 -36.42
CA LEU A 7 -20.88 16.86 -37.04
C LEU A 7 -20.79 15.61 -36.17
N ALA A 8 -19.63 15.35 -35.52
CA ALA A 8 -19.44 14.25 -34.62
C ALA A 8 -20.41 14.35 -33.40
N ILE A 9 -20.51 15.51 -32.77
CA ILE A 9 -21.44 15.73 -31.65
C ILE A 9 -22.91 15.54 -32.13
N LYS A 10 -23.27 16.07 -33.29
CA LYS A 10 -24.62 15.93 -33.85
C LYS A 10 -24.96 14.47 -34.16
N SER A 11 -24.00 13.68 -34.62
CA SER A 11 -24.12 12.24 -34.87
C SER A 11 -24.37 11.46 -33.57
N ILE A 12 -23.63 11.81 -32.51
CA ILE A 12 -23.79 11.18 -31.18
C ILE A 12 -25.19 11.45 -30.61
N ILE A 13 -25.70 12.68 -30.75
CA ILE A 13 -27.03 13.09 -30.25
C ILE A 13 -28.16 12.47 -31.08
N ALA A 14 -27.95 12.29 -32.39
CA ALA A 14 -28.95 11.69 -33.28
C ALA A 14 -29.20 10.21 -32.98
N ASN A 15 -28.19 9.45 -32.54
CA ASN A 15 -28.26 8.02 -32.26
C ASN A 15 -27.84 7.71 -30.80
N LYS A 16 -28.60 8.28 -29.84
CA LYS A 16 -28.25 8.26 -28.40
C LYS A 16 -27.96 6.85 -27.84
N MET A 17 -28.83 5.88 -28.19
CA MET A 17 -28.73 4.52 -27.65
C MET A 17 -27.45 3.81 -28.14
N ARG A 18 -27.10 3.95 -29.42
CA ARG A 18 -25.89 3.38 -30.00
C ARG A 18 -24.65 4.03 -29.41
N SER A 19 -24.61 5.34 -29.37
CA SER A 19 -23.50 6.10 -28.81
C SER A 19 -23.30 5.78 -27.33
N PHE A 20 -24.38 5.61 -26.56
CA PHE A 20 -24.31 5.19 -25.16
C PHE A 20 -23.74 3.77 -25.02
N LEU A 21 -24.24 2.78 -25.80
CA LEU A 21 -23.70 1.41 -25.76
C LEU A 21 -22.21 1.35 -26.11
N THR A 22 -21.78 2.14 -27.11
CA THR A 22 -20.37 2.24 -27.50
C THR A 22 -19.52 2.79 -26.38
N MET A 23 -19.97 3.91 -25.82
CA MET A 23 -19.25 4.55 -24.71
C MET A 23 -19.27 3.71 -23.44
N LEU A 24 -20.30 2.89 -23.20
CA LEU A 24 -20.45 2.12 -21.97
C LEU A 24 -19.28 1.18 -21.71
N GLY A 25 -18.84 0.42 -22.72
CA GLY A 25 -17.67 -0.45 -22.61
C GLY A 25 -16.40 0.33 -22.26
N LEU A 26 -16.23 1.51 -22.89
CA LEU A 26 -15.07 2.37 -22.65
C LEU A 26 -15.16 3.06 -21.27
N ILE A 27 -16.34 3.50 -20.87
CA ILE A 27 -16.61 4.08 -19.54
C ILE A 27 -16.24 3.06 -18.45
N ILE A 28 -16.75 1.82 -18.56
CA ILE A 28 -16.50 0.75 -17.59
C ILE A 28 -14.99 0.41 -17.57
N GLY A 29 -14.38 0.22 -18.74
CA GLY A 29 -12.96 -0.11 -18.84
C GLY A 29 -12.05 0.95 -18.22
N VAL A 30 -12.28 2.22 -18.56
CA VAL A 30 -11.50 3.36 -18.03
C VAL A 30 -11.76 3.55 -16.54
N ALA A 31 -13.02 3.49 -16.09
CA ALA A 31 -13.36 3.59 -14.67
C ALA A 31 -12.69 2.49 -13.84
N ALA A 32 -12.71 1.24 -14.34
CA ALA A 32 -12.06 0.12 -13.67
C ALA A 32 -10.54 0.35 -13.52
N VAL A 33 -9.86 0.85 -14.54
CA VAL A 33 -8.43 1.17 -14.48
C VAL A 33 -8.15 2.25 -13.43
N VAL A 34 -8.93 3.35 -13.46
CA VAL A 34 -8.75 4.44 -12.47
C VAL A 34 -8.98 3.94 -11.05
N ILE A 35 -10.01 3.14 -10.81
CA ILE A 35 -10.32 2.57 -9.50
C ILE A 35 -9.18 1.66 -9.03
N LEU A 36 -8.82 0.66 -9.84
CA LEU A 36 -7.81 -0.33 -9.48
C LEU A 36 -6.46 0.31 -9.18
N VAL A 37 -5.99 1.20 -10.04
CA VAL A 37 -4.70 1.88 -9.84
C VAL A 37 -4.74 2.81 -8.62
N SER A 38 -5.83 3.56 -8.41
CA SER A 38 -5.94 4.47 -7.27
C SER A 38 -6.03 3.72 -5.94
N VAL A 39 -6.82 2.63 -5.87
CA VAL A 39 -6.92 1.79 -4.67
C VAL A 39 -5.59 1.11 -4.38
N MET A 40 -4.92 0.60 -5.40
CA MET A 40 -3.59 0.00 -5.27
C MET A 40 -2.58 0.98 -4.68
N ILE A 41 -2.42 2.17 -5.26
CA ILE A 41 -1.50 3.21 -4.76
C ILE A 41 -1.87 3.61 -3.33
N GLY A 42 -3.16 3.73 -3.02
CA GLY A 42 -3.63 4.02 -1.67
C GLY A 42 -3.23 2.95 -0.67
N TYR A 43 -3.37 1.67 -1.04
CA TYR A 43 -2.95 0.52 -0.23
C TYR A 43 -1.44 0.56 0.04
N LEU A 44 -0.65 0.81 -1.00
CA LEU A 44 0.81 0.89 -0.92
C LEU A 44 1.29 2.00 0.01
N ASN A 45 0.77 3.20 -0.18
CA ASN A 45 1.12 4.34 0.67
C ASN A 45 0.78 4.06 2.14
N ASN A 46 -0.32 3.37 2.39
CA ASN A 46 -0.71 2.97 3.75
C ASN A 46 0.27 1.95 4.34
N MET A 47 0.70 0.95 3.55
CA MET A 47 1.70 -0.03 3.97
C MET A 47 3.06 0.60 4.23
N VAL A 48 3.59 1.38 3.28
CA VAL A 48 4.87 2.08 3.41
C VAL A 48 4.86 2.96 4.67
N LYS A 49 3.76 3.67 4.91
CA LYS A 49 3.60 4.48 6.11
C LYS A 49 3.65 3.62 7.37
N SER A 50 2.94 2.49 7.41
CA SER A 50 2.96 1.58 8.56
C SER A 50 4.36 1.04 8.83
N PHE A 51 5.13 0.71 7.79
CA PHE A 51 6.52 0.27 7.94
C PHE A 51 7.46 1.39 8.41
N MET A 52 7.27 2.61 7.92
CA MET A 52 8.04 3.76 8.39
C MET A 52 7.77 4.08 9.86
N ASP A 53 6.51 3.97 10.28
CA ASP A 53 6.09 4.16 11.67
C ASP A 53 6.67 3.06 12.60
N MET A 54 6.97 1.87 12.07
CA MET A 54 7.64 0.77 12.80
C MET A 54 9.16 0.91 12.89
N GLY A 55 9.76 1.97 12.33
CA GLY A 55 11.20 2.24 12.33
C GLY A 55 11.89 1.66 11.09
N ALA A 56 11.92 2.44 10.00
CA ALA A 56 12.44 2.03 8.68
C ALA A 56 13.90 1.58 8.67
N ASN A 57 14.71 2.04 9.64
CA ASN A 57 16.12 1.70 9.78
C ASN A 57 16.38 0.60 10.83
N THR A 58 15.36 -0.16 11.23
CA THR A 58 15.52 -1.23 12.21
C THR A 58 15.75 -2.59 11.57
N ILE A 59 16.55 -3.40 12.26
CA ILE A 59 16.83 -4.81 11.94
C ILE A 59 16.41 -5.63 13.15
N SER A 60 15.53 -6.60 12.94
CA SER A 60 15.14 -7.56 13.96
C SER A 60 15.94 -8.85 13.80
N VAL A 61 16.51 -9.31 14.90
CA VAL A 61 17.25 -10.57 15.01
C VAL A 61 16.48 -11.46 15.97
N SER A 62 15.92 -12.56 15.48
CA SER A 62 15.25 -13.56 16.30
C SER A 62 16.15 -14.79 16.42
N LEU A 63 16.31 -15.30 17.63
CA LEU A 63 17.22 -16.38 17.96
C LEU A 63 16.45 -17.56 18.54
N VAL A 64 16.75 -18.76 18.09
CA VAL A 64 16.29 -20.00 18.70
C VAL A 64 17.40 -20.48 19.63
N ASN A 65 17.33 -20.01 20.88
CA ASN A 65 18.30 -20.34 21.89
C ASN A 65 18.12 -21.78 22.40
N THR A 66 19.22 -22.50 22.57
CA THR A 66 19.28 -23.80 23.22
C THR A 66 20.31 -23.74 24.36
N PRO A 67 20.25 -24.63 25.38
CA PRO A 67 21.24 -24.62 26.47
C PRO A 67 22.70 -24.72 26.00
N ALA A 68 22.93 -25.37 24.85
CA ALA A 68 24.27 -25.54 24.28
C ALA A 68 24.71 -24.38 23.37
N ARG A 69 23.79 -23.55 22.89
CA ARG A 69 24.04 -22.49 21.91
C ARG A 69 23.10 -21.32 22.13
N GLN A 70 23.63 -20.28 22.70
CA GLN A 70 22.91 -19.03 22.96
C GLN A 70 23.86 -17.85 22.86
N ALA A 71 23.41 -16.79 22.21
CA ALA A 71 24.14 -15.53 22.23
C ALA A 71 23.94 -14.84 23.56
N SER A 72 24.99 -14.61 24.33
CA SER A 72 24.88 -13.83 25.56
C SER A 72 24.62 -12.36 25.26
N ILE A 73 24.01 -11.67 26.22
CA ILE A 73 23.79 -10.22 26.09
C ILE A 73 25.13 -9.48 25.90
N ASP A 74 26.18 -9.89 26.62
CA ASP A 74 27.49 -9.26 26.54
C ASP A 74 28.12 -9.42 25.16
N GLN A 75 28.06 -10.63 24.56
CA GLN A 75 28.53 -10.86 23.19
C GLN A 75 27.81 -9.97 22.16
N MET A 76 26.51 -9.76 22.31
CA MET A 76 25.74 -8.91 21.43
C MET A 76 26.07 -7.41 21.63
N TYR A 77 26.36 -6.99 22.88
CA TYR A 77 26.84 -5.63 23.17
C TYR A 77 28.26 -5.40 22.66
N ASP A 78 29.15 -6.37 22.78
CA ASP A 78 30.52 -6.29 22.24
C ASP A 78 30.48 -6.14 20.72
N PHE A 79 29.74 -7.01 20.04
CA PHE A 79 29.53 -6.88 18.59
C PHE A 79 28.94 -5.51 18.19
N PHE A 80 27.95 -5.02 18.94
CA PHE A 80 27.36 -3.71 18.70
C PHE A 80 28.38 -2.58 18.89
N ASN A 81 29.22 -2.64 19.94
CA ASN A 81 30.21 -1.63 20.25
C ASN A 81 31.35 -1.60 19.20
N GLU A 82 31.76 -2.75 18.68
CA GLU A 82 32.75 -2.86 17.60
C GLU A 82 32.24 -2.30 16.27
N ASN A 83 30.89 -2.28 16.07
CA ASN A 83 30.27 -1.88 14.81
C ASN A 83 29.42 -0.60 14.93
N ARG A 84 29.79 0.35 15.81
CA ARG A 84 29.12 1.64 16.03
C ARG A 84 29.02 2.54 14.79
N ASN A 85 29.88 2.32 13.80
CA ASN A 85 29.83 3.00 12.51
C ASN A 85 28.65 2.54 11.62
N VAL A 86 28.06 1.39 11.93
CA VAL A 86 26.92 0.80 11.20
C VAL A 86 25.64 0.87 12.05
N PHE A 87 25.76 0.58 13.36
CA PHE A 87 24.63 0.53 14.29
C PHE A 87 24.63 1.74 15.23
N SER A 88 23.49 2.42 15.34
CA SER A 88 23.30 3.54 16.25
C SER A 88 22.80 3.10 17.61
N GLU A 89 21.91 2.13 17.66
CA GLU A 89 21.23 1.67 18.87
C GLU A 89 20.95 0.16 18.81
N MET A 90 20.85 -0.47 20.00
CA MET A 90 20.49 -1.87 20.15
C MET A 90 19.55 -2.04 21.34
N SER A 91 18.57 -2.93 21.19
CA SER A 91 17.67 -3.34 22.27
C SER A 91 17.54 -4.86 22.30
N PRO A 92 18.00 -5.52 23.37
CA PRO A 92 17.56 -6.87 23.67
C PRO A 92 16.05 -6.89 23.93
N GLN A 93 15.38 -7.98 23.58
CA GLN A 93 13.97 -8.20 23.87
C GLN A 93 13.79 -9.53 24.56
N VAL A 94 13.00 -9.51 25.65
CA VAL A 94 12.59 -10.68 26.39
C VAL A 94 11.06 -10.73 26.40
N GLY A 95 10.48 -11.66 25.66
CA GLY A 95 9.03 -11.86 25.67
C GLY A 95 8.54 -12.32 27.05
N VAL A 96 7.50 -11.70 27.58
CA VAL A 96 6.88 -12.10 28.83
C VAL A 96 5.49 -12.62 28.56
N SER A 97 5.31 -13.93 28.66
CA SER A 97 3.99 -14.53 28.56
C SER A 97 3.21 -14.30 29.85
N GLY A 98 2.00 -13.76 29.75
CA GLY A 98 1.19 -13.58 30.94
C GLY A 98 0.02 -12.61 30.80
N THR A 99 -0.62 -12.38 31.96
CA THR A 99 -1.82 -11.55 32.02
C THR A 99 -1.51 -10.26 32.78
N ILE A 100 -1.96 -9.14 32.23
CA ILE A 100 -1.97 -7.87 32.94
C ILE A 100 -3.30 -7.75 33.72
N LYS A 101 -3.23 -7.34 34.97
CA LYS A 101 -4.41 -7.18 35.85
C LYS A 101 -4.36 -5.84 36.60
N VAL A 102 -5.53 -5.20 36.72
CA VAL A 102 -5.78 -4.07 37.63
C VAL A 102 -7.10 -4.35 38.34
N GLY A 103 -7.06 -4.55 39.65
CA GLY A 103 -8.26 -4.97 40.39
C GLY A 103 -8.85 -6.25 39.79
N THR A 104 -10.12 -6.19 39.40
CA THR A 104 -10.85 -7.29 38.73
C THR A 104 -10.67 -7.34 37.23
N THR A 105 -10.23 -6.23 36.61
CA THR A 105 -10.05 -6.11 35.17
C THR A 105 -8.75 -6.76 34.71
N LYS A 106 -8.81 -7.60 33.67
CA LYS A 106 -7.66 -8.31 33.12
C LYS A 106 -7.52 -8.11 31.62
N SER A 107 -6.29 -8.09 31.11
CA SER A 107 -5.95 -8.21 29.71
C SER A 107 -5.03 -9.40 29.49
N THR A 108 -5.48 -10.34 28.65
CA THR A 108 -4.74 -11.56 28.28
C THR A 108 -4.20 -11.48 26.87
N SER A 109 -4.58 -10.44 26.13
CA SER A 109 -4.19 -10.20 24.74
C SER A 109 -2.93 -9.35 24.59
N THR A 110 -2.57 -8.63 25.66
CA THR A 110 -1.49 -7.63 25.64
C THR A 110 -0.13 -8.31 25.49
N THR A 111 0.62 -7.87 24.50
CA THR A 111 2.02 -8.27 24.32
C THR A 111 2.90 -7.58 25.35
N VAL A 112 3.52 -8.36 26.23
CA VAL A 112 4.43 -7.84 27.25
C VAL A 112 5.86 -8.17 26.85
N SER A 113 6.74 -7.16 26.82
CA SER A 113 8.14 -7.34 26.44
C SER A 113 9.08 -6.56 27.36
N GLY A 114 10.15 -7.22 27.78
CA GLY A 114 11.31 -6.56 28.36
C GLY A 114 12.18 -5.98 27.26
N VAL A 115 12.50 -4.69 27.33
CA VAL A 115 13.25 -3.97 26.28
C VAL A 115 14.25 -2.98 26.89
N SER A 116 15.18 -2.43 26.08
CA SER A 116 16.07 -1.34 26.52
C SER A 116 15.41 0.02 26.45
N GLU A 117 16.08 1.03 27.00
CA GLU A 117 15.68 2.44 26.96
C GLU A 117 15.58 3.01 25.54
N TYR A 118 16.32 2.43 24.59
CA TYR A 118 16.34 2.88 23.20
C TYR A 118 15.16 2.36 22.38
N TYR A 119 14.47 1.30 22.84
CA TYR A 119 13.44 0.61 22.07
C TYR A 119 12.32 1.53 21.59
N SER A 120 11.80 2.37 22.48
CA SER A 120 10.73 3.31 22.13
C SER A 120 11.16 4.30 21.04
N LYS A 121 12.40 4.76 21.08
CA LYS A 121 12.99 5.65 20.06
C LYS A 121 13.18 4.91 18.74
N MET A 122 13.71 3.70 18.76
CA MET A 122 13.91 2.85 17.56
C MET A 122 12.59 2.55 16.86
N LYS A 123 11.49 2.36 17.61
CA LYS A 123 10.14 2.11 17.11
C LYS A 123 9.33 3.39 16.88
N ASN A 124 9.95 4.56 17.03
CA ASN A 124 9.31 5.86 16.86
C ASN A 124 8.05 6.04 17.74
N TYR A 125 8.01 5.42 18.92
CA TYR A 125 6.90 5.55 19.86
C TYR A 125 7.00 6.88 20.61
N LYS A 126 6.04 7.75 20.37
CA LYS A 126 5.87 9.01 21.11
C LYS A 126 5.04 8.76 22.36
N LEU A 127 5.34 9.53 23.40
CA LEU A 127 4.58 9.44 24.64
C LEU A 127 3.40 10.42 24.65
N GLU A 128 2.24 9.91 25.02
CA GLU A 128 1.07 10.72 25.36
C GLU A 128 1.28 11.39 26.73
N LYS A 129 1.78 10.63 27.72
CA LYS A 129 2.04 11.07 29.09
C LYS A 129 3.20 10.30 29.71
N GLY A 130 3.88 10.94 30.66
CA GLY A 130 4.93 10.31 31.48
C GLY A 130 6.31 10.31 30.83
N ARG A 131 7.10 9.27 31.09
CA ARG A 131 8.47 9.09 30.57
C ARG A 131 8.68 7.69 29.98
N ASN A 132 9.65 7.56 29.11
CA ASN A 132 10.16 6.28 28.65
C ASN A 132 10.97 5.58 29.75
N LEU A 133 11.29 4.30 29.48
CA LEU A 133 12.25 3.57 30.27
C LEU A 133 13.61 4.28 30.18
N SER A 134 14.37 4.24 31.26
CA SER A 134 15.71 4.83 31.35
C SER A 134 16.76 3.75 31.61
N TYR A 135 18.01 4.04 31.31
CA TYR A 135 19.14 3.16 31.63
C TYR A 135 19.20 2.80 33.13
N ALA A 136 18.87 3.76 34.02
CA ALA A 136 18.78 3.52 35.46
C ALA A 136 17.75 2.43 35.82
N ASP A 137 16.61 2.37 35.11
CA ASP A 137 15.57 1.37 35.32
C ASP A 137 16.11 -0.05 34.97
N MET A 138 17.00 -0.15 33.95
CA MET A 138 17.63 -1.42 33.55
C MET A 138 18.61 -1.93 34.61
N ILE A 139 19.53 -1.08 35.07
CA ILE A 139 20.55 -1.45 36.04
C ILE A 139 19.93 -1.80 37.38
N SER A 140 18.98 -0.97 37.86
CA SER A 140 18.32 -1.15 39.16
C SER A 140 17.19 -2.18 39.11
N ARG A 141 16.94 -2.81 37.95
CA ARG A 141 15.85 -3.77 37.73
C ARG A 141 14.51 -3.27 38.28
N GLN A 142 14.20 -2.00 37.97
CA GLN A 142 13.00 -1.35 38.50
C GLN A 142 11.74 -2.05 37.96
N LYS A 143 10.74 -2.18 38.81
CA LYS A 143 9.42 -2.68 38.45
C LYS A 143 8.56 -1.56 37.88
N VAL A 144 8.97 -1.01 36.76
CA VAL A 144 8.29 0.05 36.01
C VAL A 144 7.85 -0.45 34.64
N VAL A 145 6.81 0.17 34.07
CA VAL A 145 6.25 -0.24 32.81
C VAL A 145 5.77 0.97 32.01
N VAL A 146 5.99 0.94 30.69
CA VAL A 146 5.38 1.83 29.69
C VAL A 146 4.32 1.03 28.97
N ILE A 147 3.10 1.57 28.86
CA ILE A 147 1.97 0.86 28.27
C ILE A 147 1.46 1.55 27.01
N GLY A 148 0.89 0.76 26.11
CA GLY A 148 0.23 1.25 24.91
C GLY A 148 -1.13 1.90 25.22
N TYR A 149 -1.62 2.71 24.29
CA TYR A 149 -2.86 3.47 24.45
C TYR A 149 -4.08 2.58 24.74
N TYR A 150 -4.19 1.44 24.05
CA TYR A 150 -5.29 0.49 24.28
C TYR A 150 -5.30 -0.06 25.69
N VAL A 151 -4.14 -0.41 26.24
CA VAL A 151 -4.00 -0.94 27.60
C VAL A 151 -4.41 0.11 28.64
N ALA A 152 -3.97 1.38 28.43
CA ALA A 152 -4.34 2.48 29.30
C ALA A 152 -5.86 2.72 29.30
N LEU A 153 -6.48 2.74 28.13
CA LEU A 153 -7.93 2.93 28.00
C LEU A 153 -8.72 1.76 28.61
N LYS A 154 -8.31 0.53 28.33
CA LYS A 154 -9.00 -0.69 28.80
C LYS A 154 -8.95 -0.87 30.32
N LEU A 155 -7.80 -0.59 30.94
CA LEU A 155 -7.59 -0.86 32.36
C LEU A 155 -7.93 0.33 33.26
N PHE A 156 -7.82 1.57 32.75
CA PHE A 156 -7.95 2.79 33.58
C PHE A 156 -8.95 3.81 33.01
N GLY A 157 -9.50 3.58 31.81
CA GLY A 157 -10.43 4.53 31.17
C GLY A 157 -9.76 5.69 30.44
N SER A 158 -8.54 6.08 30.82
CA SER A 158 -7.79 7.14 30.11
C SER A 158 -6.28 7.02 30.33
N PRO A 159 -5.45 7.53 29.38
CA PRO A 159 -4.00 7.61 29.52
C PRO A 159 -3.54 8.42 30.76
N LYS A 160 -4.30 9.46 31.11
CA LYS A 160 -3.98 10.35 32.24
C LYS A 160 -4.14 9.62 33.60
N GLU A 161 -5.18 8.81 33.71
CA GLU A 161 -5.46 8.03 34.93
C GLU A 161 -4.53 6.85 35.09
N ALA A 162 -3.94 6.33 34.01
CA ALA A 162 -3.02 5.22 34.06
C ALA A 162 -1.64 5.59 34.64
N LEU A 163 -1.20 6.84 34.51
CA LEU A 163 0.13 7.26 34.95
C LEU A 163 0.27 7.19 36.48
N GLY A 164 1.35 6.55 36.96
CA GLY A 164 1.62 6.36 38.37
C GLY A 164 0.83 5.22 39.02
N GLN A 165 -0.11 4.60 38.32
CA GLN A 165 -0.90 3.49 38.84
C GLN A 165 -0.11 2.18 38.81
N ILE A 166 -0.56 1.23 39.61
CA ILE A 166 0.05 -0.10 39.73
C ILE A 166 -0.73 -1.10 38.88
N ILE A 167 -0.03 -1.81 38.00
CA ILE A 167 -0.54 -2.99 37.30
C ILE A 167 0.16 -4.26 37.83
N LYS A 168 -0.50 -5.38 37.77
CA LYS A 168 0.10 -6.68 38.07
C LYS A 168 0.36 -7.45 36.78
N ILE A 169 1.60 -7.86 36.55
CA ILE A 169 2.01 -8.71 35.46
C ILE A 169 2.53 -10.01 36.07
N ASN A 170 1.89 -11.13 35.77
CA ASN A 170 2.20 -12.43 36.37
C ASN A 170 2.27 -12.39 37.92
N GLY A 171 1.38 -11.64 38.56
CA GLY A 171 1.34 -11.48 40.01
C GLY A 171 2.29 -10.43 40.60
N SER A 172 3.32 -10.01 39.86
CA SER A 172 4.25 -8.96 40.27
C SER A 172 3.68 -7.55 39.98
N ALA A 173 3.85 -6.62 40.92
CA ALA A 173 3.38 -5.24 40.82
C ALA A 173 4.39 -4.39 40.05
N PHE A 174 3.90 -3.60 39.11
CA PHE A 174 4.66 -2.66 38.26
C PHE A 174 3.99 -1.29 38.28
N THR A 175 4.79 -0.24 38.37
CA THR A 175 4.29 1.15 38.29
C THR A 175 4.30 1.63 36.84
N VAL A 176 3.18 2.16 36.35
CA VAL A 176 3.08 2.76 35.03
C VAL A 176 3.81 4.10 35.02
N VAL A 177 4.92 4.21 34.29
CA VAL A 177 5.74 5.43 34.20
C VAL A 177 5.51 6.20 32.91
N GLY A 178 4.89 5.60 31.91
CA GLY A 178 4.57 6.23 30.64
C GLY A 178 3.44 5.54 29.90
N VAL A 179 2.74 6.32 29.09
CA VAL A 179 1.72 5.86 28.15
C VAL A 179 2.08 6.36 26.77
N VAL A 180 2.12 5.45 25.80
CA VAL A 180 2.45 5.77 24.41
C VAL A 180 1.23 6.38 23.72
N GLU A 181 1.45 7.34 22.82
CA GLU A 181 0.42 7.90 21.96
C GLU A 181 -0.24 6.81 21.13
N ARG A 182 -1.48 7.04 20.76
CA ARG A 182 -2.24 6.14 19.89
C ARG A 182 -1.55 5.95 18.55
N GLN A 183 -1.12 4.71 18.26
CA GLN A 183 -0.45 4.32 17.01
C GLN A 183 -1.46 4.11 15.88
N ASP A 184 -2.50 3.32 16.13
CA ASP A 184 -3.57 3.11 15.15
C ASP A 184 -4.71 4.09 15.37
N LYS A 185 -4.77 5.12 14.51
CA LYS A 185 -5.85 6.13 14.56
C LYS A 185 -7.22 5.60 14.10
N LYS A 186 -7.25 4.44 13.41
CA LYS A 186 -8.49 3.90 12.81
C LYS A 186 -9.19 2.95 13.76
N GLN A 187 -8.47 2.01 14.36
CA GLN A 187 -9.06 0.97 15.19
C GLN A 187 -8.23 0.68 16.44
N LEU A 188 -8.87 0.80 17.60
CA LEU A 188 -8.33 0.30 18.87
C LEU A 188 -8.89 -1.10 19.10
N SER A 189 -8.02 -2.11 19.13
CA SER A 189 -8.44 -3.50 19.32
C SER A 189 -7.44 -4.28 20.16
N ALA A 190 -7.95 -5.35 20.76
CA ALA A 190 -7.11 -6.35 21.39
C ALA A 190 -6.15 -6.96 20.35
N ARG A 191 -4.89 -7.17 20.71
CA ARG A 191 -3.78 -7.59 19.84
C ARG A 191 -3.46 -6.62 18.69
N GLY A 192 -3.99 -5.39 18.75
CA GLY A 192 -3.64 -4.31 17.81
C GLY A 192 -2.31 -3.65 18.16
N SER A 193 -1.92 -2.68 17.34
CA SER A 193 -0.66 -1.93 17.49
C SER A 193 -0.53 -1.15 18.80
N ASP A 194 -1.63 -0.93 19.49
CA ASP A 194 -1.70 -0.20 20.77
C ASP A 194 -1.84 -1.12 21.99
N ASP A 195 -1.88 -2.47 21.80
CA ASP A 195 -2.07 -3.46 22.88
C ASP A 195 -0.74 -4.07 23.32
N PHE A 196 0.11 -3.27 23.95
CA PHE A 196 1.42 -3.69 24.43
C PHE A 196 1.79 -3.07 25.78
N ALA A 197 2.80 -3.68 26.44
CA ALA A 197 3.45 -3.14 27.62
C ALA A 197 4.96 -3.42 27.57
N PHE A 198 5.78 -2.43 27.89
CA PHE A 198 7.23 -2.54 27.93
C PHE A 198 7.76 -2.36 29.34
N MET A 199 8.64 -3.26 29.76
CA MET A 199 9.38 -3.16 31.00
C MET A 199 10.89 -3.26 30.76
N PRO A 200 11.77 -2.98 31.74
CA PRO A 200 13.20 -3.24 31.59
C PRO A 200 13.46 -4.72 31.26
N TYR A 201 14.32 -4.98 30.24
CA TYR A 201 14.64 -6.37 29.84
C TYR A 201 15.26 -7.17 31.02
N SER A 202 16.04 -6.51 31.89
CA SER A 202 16.62 -7.11 33.08
C SER A 202 15.56 -7.57 34.08
N THR A 203 14.47 -6.79 34.23
CA THR A 203 13.33 -7.15 35.09
C THR A 203 12.49 -8.26 34.46
N ALA A 204 12.30 -8.21 33.12
CA ALA A 204 11.60 -9.26 32.40
C ALA A 204 12.32 -10.61 32.47
N GLY A 205 13.65 -10.60 32.33
CA GLY A 205 14.49 -11.80 32.49
C GLY A 205 14.34 -12.44 33.87
N GLN A 206 14.32 -11.62 34.91
CA GLN A 206 14.08 -12.09 36.28
C GLN A 206 12.67 -12.68 36.45
N LEU A 207 11.65 -12.07 35.83
CA LEU A 207 10.26 -12.53 35.89
C LEU A 207 10.07 -13.89 35.20
N ASN A 208 10.77 -14.13 34.11
CA ASN A 208 10.72 -15.37 33.33
C ASN A 208 11.67 -16.47 33.83
N GLY A 209 12.61 -16.15 34.73
CA GLY A 209 13.67 -17.08 35.17
C GLY A 209 14.72 -17.33 34.08
N THR A 210 14.78 -16.47 33.02
CA THR A 210 15.80 -16.53 31.98
C THR A 210 16.30 -15.13 31.68
N SER A 211 17.62 -14.97 31.64
CA SER A 211 18.27 -13.71 31.30
C SER A 211 18.69 -13.61 29.82
N VAL A 212 18.43 -14.65 29.03
CA VAL A 212 18.85 -14.70 27.64
C VAL A 212 17.70 -14.22 26.74
N PRO A 213 17.87 -13.08 26.04
CA PRO A 213 16.89 -12.61 25.07
C PRO A 213 16.77 -13.56 23.88
N ASP A 214 15.57 -13.71 23.38
CA ASP A 214 15.26 -14.45 22.17
C ASP A 214 15.22 -13.54 20.92
N THR A 215 15.17 -12.25 21.14
CA THR A 215 15.11 -11.26 20.06
C THR A 215 15.99 -10.06 20.38
N TYR A 216 16.62 -9.50 19.36
CA TYR A 216 17.35 -8.24 19.44
C TYR A 216 16.87 -7.31 18.32
N THR A 217 16.68 -6.04 18.63
CA THR A 217 16.41 -5.01 17.63
C THR A 217 17.62 -4.10 17.54
N PHE A 218 18.15 -3.91 16.34
CA PHE A 218 19.23 -2.98 16.04
C PHE A 218 18.66 -1.82 15.21
N ALA A 219 19.11 -0.61 15.46
CA ALA A 219 18.91 0.52 14.55
C ALA A 219 20.20 0.80 13.79
N THR A 220 20.11 0.98 12.49
CA THR A 220 21.25 1.42 11.68
C THR A 220 21.36 2.94 11.68
N VAL A 221 22.58 3.44 11.45
CA VAL A 221 22.86 4.89 11.38
C VAL A 221 22.01 5.55 10.26
N ASN A 222 21.84 4.84 9.14
CA ASN A 222 20.95 5.22 8.05
C ASN A 222 20.46 3.97 7.29
N THR A 223 19.48 4.13 6.42
CA THR A 223 18.91 3.01 5.63
C THR A 223 19.87 2.46 4.58
N GLN A 224 20.87 3.23 4.12
CA GLN A 224 21.81 2.83 3.09
C GLN A 224 22.78 1.75 3.56
N VAL A 225 23.08 1.69 4.87
CA VAL A 225 23.97 0.67 5.45
C VAL A 225 23.21 -0.59 5.89
N SER A 226 21.90 -0.67 5.71
CA SER A 226 21.08 -1.79 6.21
C SER A 226 21.52 -3.14 5.65
N ASP A 227 21.88 -3.25 4.38
CA ASP A 227 22.34 -4.51 3.79
C ASP A 227 23.68 -4.94 4.33
N LYS A 228 24.60 -3.99 4.51
CA LYS A 228 25.89 -4.24 5.20
C LYS A 228 25.65 -4.69 6.64
N ALA A 229 24.77 -4.05 7.35
CA ALA A 229 24.41 -4.38 8.72
C ALA A 229 23.83 -5.80 8.84
N VAL A 230 22.93 -6.19 7.93
CA VAL A 230 22.39 -7.56 7.86
C VAL A 230 23.49 -8.58 7.61
N THR A 231 24.42 -8.29 6.70
CA THR A 231 25.56 -9.17 6.41
C THR A 231 26.45 -9.35 7.63
N LEU A 232 26.84 -8.26 8.30
CA LEU A 232 27.65 -8.30 9.52
C LEU A 232 26.97 -9.10 10.64
N LEU A 233 25.65 -8.89 10.86
CA LEU A 233 24.89 -9.66 11.85
C LEU A 233 24.85 -11.15 11.50
N LYS A 234 24.59 -11.50 10.25
CA LYS A 234 24.59 -12.90 9.81
C LYS A 234 25.95 -13.56 9.97
N ASP A 235 27.03 -12.86 9.65
CA ASP A 235 28.38 -13.41 9.78
C ASP A 235 28.78 -13.58 11.24
N PHE A 236 28.44 -12.63 12.10
CA PHE A 236 28.61 -12.77 13.55
C PHE A 236 27.79 -13.95 14.10
N LEU A 237 26.52 -14.05 13.76
CA LEU A 237 25.66 -15.12 14.27
C LEU A 237 26.07 -16.51 13.79
N LYS A 238 26.68 -16.65 12.60
CA LYS A 238 27.28 -17.91 12.13
C LYS A 238 28.40 -18.41 13.04
N THR A 239 29.08 -17.54 13.75
CA THR A 239 30.14 -17.97 14.71
C THR A 239 29.58 -18.66 15.94
N ILE A 240 28.32 -18.31 16.31
CA ILE A 240 27.62 -18.86 17.49
C ILE A 240 26.67 -19.99 17.06
N TYR A 241 25.95 -19.81 15.97
CA TYR A 241 24.92 -20.72 15.48
C TYR A 241 25.36 -21.40 14.19
N THR A 242 25.62 -22.68 14.23
CA THR A 242 26.09 -23.48 13.07
C THR A 242 24.99 -23.81 12.07
N GLN A 243 23.72 -23.76 12.47
CA GLN A 243 22.57 -24.02 11.60
C GLN A 243 21.83 -22.74 11.28
N LYS A 244 21.58 -22.47 10.00
CA LYS A 244 20.89 -21.26 9.53
C LYS A 244 19.44 -21.11 10.07
N GLU A 245 18.82 -22.21 10.45
CA GLU A 245 17.45 -22.23 10.94
C GLU A 245 17.30 -21.78 12.41
N THR A 246 18.42 -21.55 13.10
CA THR A 246 18.41 -21.15 14.51
C THR A 246 18.44 -19.64 14.72
N TYR A 247 18.58 -18.86 13.67
CA TYR A 247 18.51 -17.40 13.74
C TYR A 247 17.86 -16.81 12.47
N PHE A 248 17.10 -15.74 12.65
CA PHE A 248 16.50 -14.96 11.58
C PHE A 248 16.95 -13.50 11.73
N VAL A 249 17.47 -12.93 10.64
CA VAL A 249 17.84 -11.52 10.57
C VAL A 249 16.98 -10.88 9.50
N GLN A 250 16.08 -10.01 9.91
CA GLN A 250 15.13 -9.33 9.04
C GLN A 250 15.30 -7.82 9.14
N SER A 251 15.64 -7.19 8.04
CA SER A 251 15.70 -5.73 7.93
C SER A 251 14.38 -5.17 7.43
N MET A 252 13.91 -4.09 8.04
CA MET A 252 12.73 -3.37 7.59
C MET A 252 12.90 -2.81 6.17
N SER A 253 14.11 -2.35 5.81
CA SER A 253 14.41 -1.88 4.46
C SER A 253 14.34 -3.00 3.41
N GLN A 254 14.82 -4.22 3.71
CA GLN A 254 14.68 -5.37 2.82
C GLN A 254 13.23 -5.78 2.66
N MET A 255 12.46 -5.78 3.74
CA MET A 255 11.04 -6.06 3.70
C MET A 255 10.29 -5.06 2.82
N LEU A 256 10.60 -3.76 2.93
CA LEU A 256 10.06 -2.73 2.03
C LEU A 256 10.44 -2.97 0.57
N ALA A 257 11.68 -3.40 0.28
CA ALA A 257 12.11 -3.72 -1.08
C ALA A 257 11.34 -4.93 -1.66
N GLU A 258 11.15 -5.98 -0.87
CA GLU A 258 10.34 -7.15 -1.27
C GLU A 258 8.88 -6.78 -1.53
N PHE A 259 8.29 -5.94 -0.68
CA PHE A 259 6.95 -5.41 -0.91
C PHE A 259 6.88 -4.59 -2.20
N ASN A 260 7.86 -3.73 -2.47
CA ASN A 260 7.90 -2.97 -3.72
C ASN A 260 7.95 -3.87 -4.96
N MET A 261 8.66 -5.00 -4.90
CA MET A 261 8.67 -5.99 -5.99
C MET A 261 7.30 -6.68 -6.15
N GLN A 262 6.64 -7.05 -5.05
CA GLN A 262 5.29 -7.62 -5.11
C GLN A 262 4.30 -6.63 -5.72
N ILE A 263 4.43 -5.36 -5.39
CA ILE A 263 3.65 -4.25 -5.94
C ILE A 263 3.85 -4.13 -7.44
N ALA A 264 5.09 -4.14 -7.92
CA ALA A 264 5.40 -4.09 -9.34
C ALA A 264 4.76 -5.27 -10.09
N THR A 265 4.82 -6.47 -9.51
CA THR A 265 4.17 -7.67 -10.06
C THR A 265 2.65 -7.52 -10.13
N MET A 266 2.02 -7.09 -9.03
CA MET A 266 0.56 -6.84 -9.00
C MET A 266 0.15 -5.73 -9.97
N SER A 267 0.93 -4.66 -10.09
CA SER A 267 0.68 -3.59 -11.06
C SER A 267 0.73 -4.10 -12.49
N THR A 268 1.64 -5.02 -12.79
CA THR A 268 1.75 -5.67 -14.12
C THR A 268 0.51 -6.52 -14.41
N ILE A 269 0.07 -7.33 -13.46
CA ILE A 269 -1.15 -8.17 -13.59
C ILE A 269 -2.38 -7.28 -13.81
N ILE A 270 -2.56 -6.24 -13.00
CA ILE A 270 -3.67 -5.30 -13.13
C ILE A 270 -3.60 -4.59 -14.48
N GLY A 271 -2.41 -4.16 -14.91
CA GLY A 271 -2.19 -3.56 -16.22
C GLY A 271 -2.57 -4.48 -17.38
N ALA A 272 -2.26 -5.78 -17.27
CA ALA A 272 -2.66 -6.78 -18.27
C ALA A 272 -4.19 -6.95 -18.34
N ILE A 273 -4.86 -7.09 -17.20
CA ILE A 273 -6.34 -7.20 -17.13
C ILE A 273 -6.99 -5.92 -17.69
N ALA A 274 -6.49 -4.76 -17.31
CA ALA A 274 -6.96 -3.48 -17.81
C ALA A 274 -6.79 -3.36 -19.33
N SER A 275 -5.66 -3.81 -19.86
CA SER A 275 -5.37 -3.80 -21.30
C SER A 275 -6.36 -4.68 -22.07
N ILE A 276 -6.66 -5.89 -21.56
CA ILE A 276 -7.67 -6.78 -22.16
C ILE A 276 -9.05 -6.11 -22.15
N SER A 277 -9.46 -5.54 -21.04
CA SER A 277 -10.76 -4.84 -20.92
C SER A 277 -10.87 -3.67 -21.92
N LEU A 278 -9.80 -2.91 -22.05
CA LEU A 278 -9.73 -1.78 -22.98
C LEU A 278 -9.69 -2.23 -24.45
N LEU A 279 -9.03 -3.37 -24.76
CA LEU A 279 -9.08 -3.96 -26.10
C LEU A 279 -10.50 -4.39 -26.48
N VAL A 280 -11.23 -5.03 -25.56
CA VAL A 280 -12.64 -5.40 -25.78
C VAL A 280 -13.50 -4.17 -26.03
N ALA A 281 -13.30 -3.10 -25.24
CA ALA A 281 -13.99 -1.84 -25.46
C ALA A 281 -13.65 -1.21 -26.84
N GLY A 282 -12.38 -1.30 -27.25
CA GLY A 282 -11.91 -0.82 -28.56
C GLY A 282 -12.56 -1.58 -29.73
N VAL A 283 -12.67 -2.90 -29.63
CA VAL A 283 -13.39 -3.72 -30.61
C VAL A 283 -14.88 -3.32 -30.64
N GLY A 284 -15.47 -2.99 -29.50
CA GLY A 284 -16.84 -2.44 -29.45
C GLY A 284 -16.97 -1.13 -30.23
N VAL A 285 -16.01 -0.19 -30.06
CA VAL A 285 -15.96 1.05 -30.85
C VAL A 285 -15.83 0.75 -32.33
N MET A 286 -14.93 -0.15 -32.72
CA MET A 286 -14.72 -0.55 -34.12
C MET A 286 -15.99 -1.12 -34.75
N ASN A 287 -16.66 -2.03 -34.09
CA ASN A 287 -17.88 -2.67 -34.62
C ASN A 287 -19.00 -1.64 -34.85
N ILE A 288 -19.19 -0.72 -33.92
CA ILE A 288 -20.23 0.30 -34.06
C ILE A 288 -19.87 1.33 -35.13
N MET A 289 -18.59 1.66 -35.27
CA MET A 289 -18.13 2.51 -36.38
C MET A 289 -18.33 1.84 -37.73
N LEU A 290 -18.11 0.52 -37.85
CA LEU A 290 -18.38 -0.25 -39.06
C LEU A 290 -19.87 -0.19 -39.43
N VAL A 291 -20.76 -0.41 -38.46
CA VAL A 291 -22.22 -0.28 -38.67
C VAL A 291 -22.58 1.15 -39.09
N SER A 292 -21.99 2.17 -38.45
CA SER A 292 -22.22 3.55 -38.83
C SER A 292 -21.78 3.87 -40.26
N VAL A 293 -20.67 3.29 -40.72
CA VAL A 293 -20.18 3.43 -42.12
C VAL A 293 -21.15 2.77 -43.09
N THR A 294 -21.63 1.55 -42.80
CA THR A 294 -22.59 0.84 -43.68
C THR A 294 -23.91 1.57 -43.80
N GLU A 295 -24.48 2.07 -42.71
CA GLU A 295 -25.72 2.88 -42.74
C GLU A 295 -25.59 4.19 -43.49
N ARG A 296 -24.38 4.76 -43.56
CA ARG A 296 -24.10 6.04 -44.27
C ARG A 296 -23.42 5.83 -45.63
N THR A 297 -23.42 4.60 -46.15
CA THR A 297 -22.72 4.26 -47.40
C THR A 297 -23.17 5.18 -48.55
N ARG A 298 -24.46 5.42 -48.71
CA ARG A 298 -25.02 6.28 -49.75
C ARG A 298 -24.63 7.75 -49.57
N GLU A 299 -24.63 8.26 -48.32
CA GLU A 299 -24.18 9.62 -48.00
C GLU A 299 -22.70 9.82 -48.37
N ILE A 300 -21.83 8.84 -48.01
CA ILE A 300 -20.42 8.83 -48.36
C ILE A 300 -20.23 8.79 -49.89
N GLY A 301 -21.03 7.96 -50.57
CA GLY A 301 -21.05 7.86 -52.04
C GLY A 301 -21.36 9.21 -52.73
N ILE A 302 -22.40 9.92 -52.26
CA ILE A 302 -22.79 11.23 -52.75
C ILE A 302 -21.64 12.26 -52.57
N ARG A 303 -21.03 12.30 -51.37
CA ARG A 303 -19.91 13.21 -51.11
C ARG A 303 -18.72 12.94 -52.03
N LYS A 304 -18.41 11.66 -52.25
CA LYS A 304 -17.31 11.27 -53.15
C LYS A 304 -17.63 11.57 -54.61
N ALA A 305 -18.87 11.39 -55.06
CA ALA A 305 -19.31 11.76 -56.40
C ALA A 305 -19.22 13.28 -56.65
N LEU A 306 -19.41 14.10 -55.61
CA LEU A 306 -19.22 15.54 -55.59
C LEU A 306 -17.75 15.97 -55.47
N GLY A 307 -16.77 15.04 -55.49
CA GLY A 307 -15.34 15.32 -55.50
C GLY A 307 -14.65 15.35 -54.14
N ALA A 308 -15.27 14.85 -53.07
CA ALA A 308 -14.62 14.78 -51.77
C ALA A 308 -13.40 13.83 -51.79
N ARG A 309 -12.22 14.35 -51.36
CA ARG A 309 -10.97 13.58 -51.28
C ARG A 309 -11.08 12.50 -50.19
N LYS A 310 -10.42 11.34 -50.41
CA LYS A 310 -10.33 10.23 -49.47
C LYS A 310 -9.94 10.69 -48.05
N GLY A 311 -8.96 11.58 -47.94
CA GLY A 311 -8.47 12.12 -46.68
C GLY A 311 -9.52 12.89 -45.88
N VAL A 312 -10.48 13.58 -46.53
CA VAL A 312 -11.54 14.32 -45.86
C VAL A 312 -12.54 13.37 -45.21
N ILE A 313 -12.90 12.28 -45.91
CA ILE A 313 -13.78 11.23 -45.37
C ILE A 313 -13.09 10.50 -44.20
N LEU A 314 -11.81 10.09 -44.39
CA LEU A 314 -11.01 9.46 -43.35
C LEU A 314 -10.96 10.34 -42.08
N GLN A 315 -10.59 11.60 -42.23
CA GLN A 315 -10.48 12.55 -41.12
C GLN A 315 -11.80 12.73 -40.38
N GLN A 316 -12.93 12.75 -41.08
CA GLN A 316 -14.25 12.89 -40.46
C GLN A 316 -14.57 11.73 -39.54
N PHE A 317 -14.40 10.48 -39.98
CA PHE A 317 -14.71 9.30 -39.20
C PHE A 317 -13.71 9.07 -38.05
N VAL A 318 -12.40 9.41 -38.28
CA VAL A 318 -11.38 9.36 -37.21
C VAL A 318 -11.73 10.37 -36.10
N ILE A 319 -12.13 11.59 -36.45
CA ILE A 319 -12.58 12.60 -35.47
C ILE A 319 -13.83 12.12 -34.72
N GLU A 320 -14.78 11.48 -35.39
CA GLU A 320 -15.98 10.93 -34.76
C GLU A 320 -15.64 9.85 -33.73
N ALA A 321 -14.75 8.91 -34.04
CA ALA A 321 -14.24 7.91 -33.13
C ALA A 321 -13.46 8.54 -31.95
N LEU A 322 -12.61 9.53 -32.23
CA LEU A 322 -11.84 10.25 -31.23
C LEU A 322 -12.75 11.00 -30.24
N VAL A 323 -13.77 11.70 -30.72
CA VAL A 323 -14.72 12.41 -29.86
C VAL A 323 -15.50 11.44 -28.98
N THR A 324 -15.96 10.32 -29.55
CA THR A 324 -16.69 9.29 -28.81
C THR A 324 -15.82 8.67 -27.72
N SER A 325 -14.57 8.32 -28.05
CA SER A 325 -13.64 7.71 -27.08
C SER A 325 -13.20 8.70 -26.00
N THR A 326 -12.95 9.96 -26.37
CA THR A 326 -12.61 11.01 -25.39
C THR A 326 -13.76 11.29 -24.43
N LEU A 327 -15.00 11.36 -24.92
CA LEU A 327 -16.20 11.55 -24.07
C LEU A 327 -16.40 10.33 -23.15
N GLY A 328 -16.36 9.12 -23.70
CA GLY A 328 -16.48 7.90 -22.92
C GLY A 328 -15.36 7.77 -21.88
N GLY A 329 -14.11 8.05 -22.26
CA GLY A 329 -12.96 8.06 -21.36
C GLY A 329 -13.09 9.10 -20.23
N SER A 330 -13.50 10.31 -20.58
CA SER A 330 -13.72 11.38 -19.57
C SER A 330 -14.82 11.02 -18.58
N LEU A 331 -15.94 10.45 -19.04
CA LEU A 331 -17.00 9.95 -18.16
C LEU A 331 -16.51 8.79 -17.29
N GLY A 332 -15.73 7.87 -17.85
CA GLY A 332 -15.09 6.77 -17.10
C GLY A 332 -14.15 7.28 -16.01
N ILE A 333 -13.33 8.29 -16.31
CA ILE A 333 -12.44 8.94 -15.32
C ILE A 333 -13.26 9.58 -14.20
N VAL A 334 -14.31 10.32 -14.52
CA VAL A 334 -15.18 10.97 -13.50
C VAL A 334 -15.79 9.90 -12.58
N LEU A 335 -16.35 8.84 -13.15
CA LEU A 335 -16.91 7.72 -12.36
C LEU A 335 -15.83 7.03 -11.53
N GLY A 336 -14.65 6.79 -12.09
CA GLY A 336 -13.51 6.20 -11.39
C GLY A 336 -13.04 7.07 -10.21
N CYS A 337 -12.97 8.38 -10.41
CA CYS A 337 -12.57 9.33 -9.36
C CYS A 337 -13.59 9.41 -8.21
N ILE A 338 -14.86 9.23 -8.49
CA ILE A 338 -15.94 9.20 -7.47
C ILE A 338 -15.96 7.85 -6.74
N ALA A 339 -15.81 6.75 -7.48
CA ALA A 339 -15.89 5.41 -6.93
C ALA A 339 -14.63 5.02 -6.11
N SER A 340 -13.44 5.44 -6.54
CA SER A 340 -12.17 5.08 -5.87
C SER A 340 -12.14 5.44 -4.37
N PRO A 341 -12.43 6.67 -3.91
CA PRO A 341 -12.43 6.97 -2.49
C PRO A 341 -13.55 6.28 -1.72
N THR A 342 -14.67 5.97 -2.38
CA THR A 342 -15.78 5.23 -1.76
C THR A 342 -15.37 3.79 -1.47
N ILE A 343 -14.80 3.11 -2.46
CA ILE A 343 -14.26 1.75 -2.30
C ILE A 343 -13.12 1.74 -1.27
N GLY A 344 -12.22 2.73 -1.32
CA GLY A 344 -11.15 2.87 -0.35
C GLY A 344 -11.65 2.97 1.09
N ARG A 345 -12.74 3.69 1.33
CA ARG A 345 -13.38 3.77 2.66
C ARG A 345 -13.87 2.40 3.15
N PHE A 346 -14.49 1.60 2.29
CA PHE A 346 -14.90 0.24 2.64
C PHE A 346 -13.71 -0.66 3.01
N MET A 347 -12.56 -0.44 2.39
CA MET A 347 -11.33 -1.18 2.66
C MET A 347 -10.47 -0.55 3.78
N ASN A 348 -10.94 0.52 4.43
CA ASN A 348 -10.15 1.31 5.40
C ASN A 348 -8.83 1.86 4.83
N ILE A 349 -8.79 2.14 3.53
CA ILE A 349 -7.63 2.64 2.81
C ILE A 349 -7.92 4.05 2.32
N SER A 350 -6.97 4.97 2.46
CA SER A 350 -7.06 6.28 1.81
C SER A 350 -6.67 6.12 0.34
N SER A 351 -7.63 6.14 -0.56
CA SER A 351 -7.42 6.00 -2.00
C SER A 351 -7.98 7.22 -2.77
N PRO A 352 -7.37 8.40 -2.63
CA PRO A 352 -7.72 9.55 -3.46
C PRO A 352 -7.43 9.21 -4.93
N ALA A 353 -8.21 9.79 -5.83
CA ALA A 353 -7.94 9.66 -7.26
C ALA A 353 -6.50 10.11 -7.57
N ASN A 354 -5.72 9.24 -8.19
CA ASN A 354 -4.33 9.51 -8.52
C ASN A 354 -4.23 10.19 -9.89
N LEU A 355 -3.55 11.34 -9.95
CA LEU A 355 -3.37 12.09 -11.19
C LEU A 355 -2.69 11.26 -12.28
N THR A 356 -1.72 10.43 -11.92
CA THR A 356 -1.04 9.54 -12.87
C THR A 356 -2.01 8.53 -13.48
N ALA A 357 -2.89 7.93 -12.66
CA ALA A 357 -3.94 7.02 -13.13
C ALA A 357 -4.89 7.72 -14.11
N VAL A 358 -5.30 8.96 -13.81
CA VAL A 358 -6.16 9.77 -14.67
C VAL A 358 -5.48 10.06 -16.01
N LEU A 359 -4.23 10.51 -16.01
CA LEU A 359 -3.48 10.83 -17.23
C LEU A 359 -3.25 9.60 -18.11
N ILE A 360 -2.85 8.48 -17.51
CA ILE A 360 -2.66 7.22 -18.25
C ILE A 360 -3.99 6.78 -18.87
N SER A 361 -5.07 6.74 -18.09
CA SER A 361 -6.38 6.30 -18.55
C SER A 361 -6.93 7.19 -19.67
N PHE A 362 -6.73 8.51 -19.58
CA PHE A 362 -7.10 9.44 -20.64
C PHE A 362 -6.31 9.19 -21.93
N SER A 363 -4.99 9.07 -21.82
CA SER A 363 -4.10 8.83 -22.98
C SER A 363 -4.44 7.52 -23.68
N VAL A 364 -4.70 6.47 -22.90
CA VAL A 364 -5.10 5.16 -23.44
C VAL A 364 -6.47 5.22 -24.10
N SER A 365 -7.45 5.94 -23.54
CA SER A 365 -8.77 6.15 -24.14
C SER A 365 -8.67 6.84 -25.52
N VAL A 366 -7.86 7.87 -25.61
CA VAL A 366 -7.58 8.58 -26.89
C VAL A 366 -6.91 7.65 -27.91
N ALA A 367 -5.91 6.87 -27.47
CA ALA A 367 -5.22 5.91 -28.31
C ALA A 367 -6.16 4.83 -28.86
N ILE A 368 -7.06 4.30 -28.03
CA ILE A 368 -8.10 3.34 -28.44
C ILE A 368 -9.00 3.94 -29.52
N GLY A 369 -9.48 5.16 -29.32
CA GLY A 369 -10.29 5.86 -30.32
C GLY A 369 -9.58 6.01 -31.67
N LEU A 370 -8.29 6.33 -31.65
CA LEU A 370 -7.49 6.45 -32.87
C LEU A 370 -7.26 5.10 -33.54
N ILE A 371 -6.81 4.09 -32.80
CA ILE A 371 -6.43 2.77 -33.33
C ILE A 371 -7.67 2.05 -33.91
N PHE A 372 -8.71 1.91 -33.09
CA PHE A 372 -9.91 1.16 -33.46
C PHE A 372 -10.87 1.96 -34.37
N GLY A 373 -10.79 3.30 -34.36
CA GLY A 373 -11.52 4.16 -35.27
C GLY A 373 -10.90 4.27 -36.68
N TYR A 374 -9.59 4.03 -36.77
CA TYR A 374 -8.88 4.19 -38.04
C TYR A 374 -9.30 3.18 -39.11
N MET A 375 -9.44 1.91 -38.77
CA MET A 375 -9.81 0.83 -39.71
C MET A 375 -11.20 1.04 -40.33
N PRO A 376 -12.29 1.29 -39.58
CA PRO A 376 -13.57 1.66 -40.17
C PRO A 376 -13.53 2.93 -41.03
N ALA A 377 -12.79 3.95 -40.58
CA ALA A 377 -12.64 5.20 -41.29
C ALA A 377 -11.94 5.00 -42.65
N MET A 378 -10.93 4.12 -42.67
CA MET A 378 -10.24 3.76 -43.95
C MET A 378 -11.20 3.03 -44.90
N ARG A 379 -12.03 2.09 -44.40
CA ARG A 379 -13.06 1.42 -45.19
C ARG A 379 -14.03 2.42 -45.79
N ALA A 380 -14.55 3.37 -44.99
CA ALA A 380 -15.40 4.47 -45.49
C ALA A 380 -14.73 5.30 -46.60
N ALA A 381 -13.44 5.64 -46.39
CA ALA A 381 -12.66 6.40 -47.32
C ALA A 381 -12.34 5.65 -48.63
N SER A 382 -12.33 4.32 -48.64
CA SER A 382 -12.03 3.49 -49.82
C SER A 382 -13.26 3.08 -50.63
N LEU A 383 -14.49 3.33 -50.16
CA LEU A 383 -15.73 3.01 -50.89
C LEU A 383 -15.73 3.56 -52.29
N ASN A 384 -16.15 2.79 -53.31
CA ASN A 384 -16.37 3.23 -54.66
C ASN A 384 -17.68 4.02 -54.75
N PRO A 385 -17.70 5.25 -55.29
CA PRO A 385 -18.90 6.06 -55.41
C PRO A 385 -20.06 5.36 -56.14
N ILE A 386 -19.75 4.58 -57.18
CA ILE A 386 -20.77 3.91 -58.02
C ILE A 386 -21.46 2.81 -57.20
N ASP A 387 -20.66 1.98 -56.49
CA ASP A 387 -21.17 0.89 -55.68
C ASP A 387 -21.95 1.40 -54.45
N ALA A 388 -21.44 2.51 -53.86
CA ALA A 388 -22.09 3.16 -52.72
C ALA A 388 -23.46 3.81 -53.06
N LEU A 389 -23.66 4.25 -54.29
CA LEU A 389 -24.93 4.79 -54.75
C LEU A 389 -25.95 3.70 -55.15
N ARG A 390 -25.46 2.51 -55.47
CA ARG A 390 -26.28 1.33 -55.84
C ARG A 390 -26.74 0.51 -54.65
N SER A 391 -26.09 0.67 -53.51
CA SER A 391 -26.50 -0.01 -52.27
C SER A 391 -27.84 0.55 -51.80
N GLU A 392 -28.84 -0.31 -51.69
CA GLU A 392 -30.17 -0.02 -51.06
C GLU A 392 -29.99 0.18 -49.55
#